data_7515b77e7aaed51228873215a2785bae
#
_entry.id   7515b77e7aaed51228873215a2785bae
#
_cell.length_a   1.000
_cell.length_b   1.000
_cell.length_c   1.000
_cell.angle_alpha   90.00
_cell.angle_beta   90.00
_cell.angle_gamma   90.00
#
_symmetry.space_group_name_H-M   'P 1'
#
loop_
_entity.id
_entity.type
_entity.pdbx_description
1 polymer ?
#
loop_
_entity_poly.entity_id
_entity_poly.type
_entity_poly.pdbx_seq_one_letter_code
_entity_poly.pdbx_strand_id
1 'polypeptide(L)'
;MRTPKIRSLFQNALLLAAASYLLAGCDELTRFTQERYECGTNPNGLVEIDFREFKKGSEAALTFTDETIIMPIIESSDDRFTLASQGLIVRVDRESGTIRLTRGTSYRNVKCEKSKFRM
;
A
#
# COMPACT_ATOMS: atom_id res chain seq x y z
N MET A 1 -57.53 13.15 -10.61
CA MET A 1 -57.19 11.94 -11.36
C MET A 1 -55.80 11.97 -12.04
N ARG A 2 -55.05 13.07 -11.98
CA ARG A 2 -53.71 13.14 -12.61
C ARG A 2 -52.55 12.93 -11.65
N THR A 3 -52.81 12.94 -10.37
CA THR A 3 -51.84 12.79 -9.31
C THR A 3 -51.12 11.40 -9.25
N PRO A 4 -51.72 10.25 -9.58
CA PRO A 4 -51.02 8.97 -9.52
C PRO A 4 -49.90 8.80 -10.55
N LYS A 5 -50.02 9.41 -11.72
CA LYS A 5 -48.99 9.31 -12.77
C LYS A 5 -47.73 10.09 -12.44
N ILE A 6 -47.89 11.23 -11.74
CA ILE A 6 -46.75 12.06 -11.32
C ILE A 6 -45.93 11.37 -10.23
N ARG A 7 -46.59 10.67 -9.28
CA ARG A 7 -45.91 9.91 -8.23
C ARG A 7 -45.06 8.78 -8.78
N SER A 8 -45.56 8.10 -9.82
CA SER A 8 -44.86 7.02 -10.49
C SER A 8 -43.56 7.49 -11.16
N LEU A 9 -43.54 8.67 -11.76
CA LEU A 9 -42.39 9.26 -12.37
C LEU A 9 -41.33 9.66 -11.34
N PHE A 10 -41.72 10.19 -10.20
CA PHE A 10 -40.79 10.53 -9.11
C PHE A 10 -40.14 9.30 -8.47
N GLN A 11 -40.87 8.20 -8.31
CA GLN A 11 -40.31 6.97 -7.79
C GLN A 11 -39.27 6.35 -8.70
N ASN A 12 -39.46 6.40 -10.01
CA ASN A 12 -38.47 5.90 -10.98
C ASN A 12 -37.19 6.74 -10.99
N ALA A 13 -37.29 8.06 -10.84
CA ALA A 13 -36.14 8.94 -10.76
C ALA A 13 -35.30 8.68 -9.50
N LEU A 14 -35.93 8.41 -8.36
CA LEU A 14 -35.26 8.07 -7.10
C LEU A 14 -34.52 6.74 -7.18
N LEU A 15 -35.09 5.73 -7.83
CA LEU A 15 -34.46 4.41 -8.01
C LEU A 15 -33.20 4.50 -8.89
N LEU A 16 -33.22 5.29 -9.94
CA LEU A 16 -32.07 5.53 -10.81
C LEU A 16 -30.92 6.22 -10.08
N ALA A 17 -31.21 7.20 -9.22
CA ALA A 17 -30.21 7.88 -8.41
C ALA A 17 -29.55 6.94 -7.41
N ALA A 18 -30.28 6.04 -6.76
CA ALA A 18 -29.75 5.06 -5.83
C ALA A 18 -28.80 4.06 -6.52
N ALA A 19 -29.12 3.63 -7.74
CA ALA A 19 -28.27 2.73 -8.52
C ALA A 19 -26.95 3.38 -8.90
N SER A 20 -26.92 4.67 -9.21
CA SER A 20 -25.71 5.43 -9.52
C SER A 20 -24.78 5.51 -8.30
N TYR A 21 -25.30 5.67 -7.11
CA TYR A 21 -24.50 5.69 -5.88
C TYR A 21 -23.81 4.36 -5.59
N LEU A 22 -24.48 3.26 -5.82
CA LEU A 22 -23.90 1.92 -5.62
C LEU A 22 -22.74 1.63 -6.57
N LEU A 23 -22.80 2.08 -7.81
CA LEU A 23 -21.72 1.92 -8.79
C LEU A 23 -20.49 2.75 -8.43
N ALA A 24 -20.64 3.95 -7.92
CA ALA A 24 -19.53 4.79 -7.47
C ALA A 24 -18.79 4.17 -6.28
N GLY A 25 -19.50 3.54 -5.33
CA GLY A 25 -18.91 2.86 -4.19
C GLY A 25 -18.07 1.64 -4.58
N CYS A 26 -18.44 0.92 -5.64
CA CYS A 26 -17.71 -0.23 -6.12
C CYS A 26 -16.37 0.16 -6.79
N ASP A 27 -16.30 1.30 -7.47
CA ASP A 27 -15.07 1.77 -8.10
C ASP A 27 -13.97 2.13 -7.10
N GLU A 28 -14.31 2.64 -5.94
CA GLU A 28 -13.34 2.95 -4.88
C GLU A 28 -12.71 1.70 -4.28
N LEU A 29 -13.45 0.60 -4.18
CA LEU A 29 -12.99 -0.66 -3.61
C LEU A 29 -12.01 -1.41 -4.52
N THR A 30 -11.98 -1.11 -5.83
CA THR A 30 -11.12 -1.80 -6.80
C THR A 30 -9.76 -1.15 -7.01
N ARG A 31 -9.46 -0.01 -6.38
CA ARG A 31 -8.20 0.72 -6.53
C ARG A 31 -7.15 0.35 -5.47
N PHE A 32 -7.05 -0.90 -5.14
CA PHE A 32 -6.04 -1.35 -4.19
C PHE A 32 -4.71 -1.57 -4.91
N THR A 33 -3.64 -0.90 -4.45
CA THR A 33 -2.28 -1.04 -4.99
C THR A 33 -1.36 -1.56 -3.90
N GLN A 34 -0.54 -2.53 -4.23
CA GLN A 34 0.45 -3.13 -3.35
C GLN A 34 1.83 -3.01 -3.99
N GLU A 35 2.84 -2.62 -3.22
CA GLU A 35 4.24 -2.64 -3.64
C GLU A 35 4.98 -3.72 -2.86
N ARG A 36 5.76 -4.52 -3.57
CA ARG A 36 6.61 -5.54 -2.97
C ARG A 36 8.02 -5.39 -3.51
N TYR A 37 8.99 -5.53 -2.62
CA TYR A 37 10.41 -5.50 -2.95
C TYR A 37 10.99 -6.86 -2.66
N GLU A 38 11.44 -7.56 -3.71
CA GLU A 38 12.03 -8.90 -3.61
C GLU A 38 13.53 -8.79 -3.73
N CYS A 39 14.25 -9.23 -2.72
CA CYS A 39 15.68 -8.96 -2.55
C CYS A 39 16.57 -10.14 -2.93
N GLY A 40 16.01 -11.32 -3.18
CA GLY A 40 16.79 -12.49 -3.50
C GLY A 40 17.74 -12.92 -2.36
N THR A 41 18.69 -13.74 -2.67
CA THR A 41 19.72 -14.16 -1.70
C THR A 41 20.76 -13.06 -1.54
N ASN A 42 20.99 -12.61 -0.30
CA ASN A 42 21.98 -11.59 0.00
C ASN A 42 22.57 -11.79 1.40
N PRO A 43 23.76 -11.21 1.69
CA PRO A 43 24.43 -11.40 2.97
C PRO A 43 23.69 -10.87 4.18
N ASN A 44 22.72 -9.94 3.99
CA ASN A 44 21.98 -9.31 5.07
C ASN A 44 20.71 -10.10 5.43
N GLY A 45 20.36 -11.11 4.64
CA GLY A 45 19.23 -11.98 4.92
C GLY A 45 17.85 -11.36 4.69
N LEU A 46 17.77 -10.17 4.10
CA LEU A 46 16.50 -9.56 3.76
C LEU A 46 15.93 -10.21 2.50
N VAL A 47 14.78 -10.86 2.63
CA VAL A 47 14.15 -11.60 1.52
C VAL A 47 13.17 -10.70 0.77
N GLU A 48 12.31 -10.00 1.51
CA GLU A 48 11.27 -9.19 0.87
C GLU A 48 10.74 -8.12 1.82
N ILE A 49 10.21 -7.03 1.26
CA ILE A 49 9.40 -6.05 1.99
C ILE A 49 8.07 -5.91 1.27
N ASP A 50 6.98 -6.01 2.02
CA ASP A 50 5.63 -5.93 1.49
C ASP A 50 4.91 -4.70 2.05
N PHE A 51 4.52 -3.79 1.14
CA PHE A 51 3.76 -2.59 1.46
C PHE A 51 2.34 -2.73 0.92
N ARG A 52 1.38 -2.92 1.79
CA ARG A 52 -0.04 -2.94 1.44
C ARG A 52 -0.67 -1.56 1.51
N GLU A 53 -0.11 -0.69 2.34
CA GLU A 53 -0.49 0.71 2.47
C GLU A 53 0.76 1.58 2.43
N PHE A 54 0.62 2.82 1.95
CA PHE A 54 1.74 3.70 1.69
C PHE A 54 1.78 4.94 2.59
N LYS A 55 0.84 5.06 3.51
CA LYS A 55 0.73 6.23 4.38
C LYS A 55 1.71 6.16 5.54
N LYS A 56 2.19 7.32 5.97
CA LYS A 56 2.89 7.46 7.24
C LYS A 56 2.00 6.92 8.37
N GLY A 57 2.56 6.07 9.22
CA GLY A 57 1.85 5.40 10.30
C GLY A 57 1.33 4.01 9.96
N SER A 58 1.24 3.66 8.67
CA SER A 58 0.91 2.30 8.25
C SER A 58 2.08 1.36 8.49
N GLU A 59 1.81 0.06 8.54
CA GLU A 59 2.83 -0.95 8.80
C GLU A 59 3.20 -1.70 7.54
N ALA A 60 4.49 -2.06 7.41
CA ALA A 60 4.99 -2.92 6.36
C ALA A 60 5.59 -4.18 6.96
N ALA A 61 5.55 -5.28 6.21
CA ALA A 61 6.13 -6.54 6.63
C ALA A 61 7.49 -6.74 5.97
N LEU A 62 8.54 -6.91 6.79
CA LEU A 62 9.90 -7.22 6.35
C LEU A 62 10.18 -8.67 6.66
N THR A 63 10.39 -9.47 5.63
CA THR A 63 10.73 -10.89 5.78
C THR A 63 12.23 -11.07 5.66
N PHE A 64 12.82 -11.56 6.72
CA PHE A 64 14.22 -12.02 6.75
C PHE A 64 14.25 -13.55 6.67
N THR A 65 15.42 -14.12 6.47
CA THR A 65 15.58 -15.58 6.37
C THR A 65 15.11 -16.35 7.60
N ASP A 66 15.17 -15.73 8.77
CA ASP A 66 14.85 -16.35 10.06
C ASP A 66 13.62 -15.79 10.75
N GLU A 67 13.11 -14.62 10.33
CA GLU A 67 11.98 -13.97 10.99
C GLU A 67 11.26 -13.00 10.05
N THR A 68 10.04 -12.62 10.42
CA THR A 68 9.29 -11.52 9.81
C THR A 68 9.08 -10.43 10.85
N ILE A 69 9.42 -9.19 10.49
CA ILE A 69 9.28 -8.02 11.36
C ILE A 69 8.25 -7.09 10.76
N ILE A 70 7.34 -6.58 11.58
CA ILE A 70 6.38 -5.54 11.19
C ILE A 70 6.92 -4.20 11.66
N MET A 71 7.08 -3.27 10.73
CA MET A 71 7.63 -1.95 11.01
C MET A 71 6.71 -0.83 10.53
N PRO A 72 6.53 0.23 11.33
CA PRO A 72 5.75 1.38 10.89
C PRO A 72 6.52 2.23 9.88
N ILE A 73 5.79 2.82 8.94
CA ILE A 73 6.30 3.81 8.00
C ILE A 73 6.35 5.14 8.72
N ILE A 74 7.53 5.71 8.88
CA ILE A 74 7.71 7.02 9.52
C ILE A 74 7.81 8.17 8.52
N GLU A 75 8.17 7.88 7.27
CA GLU A 75 8.16 8.82 6.15
C GLU A 75 7.66 8.11 4.90
N SER A 76 6.84 8.77 4.11
CA SER A 76 6.34 8.27 2.85
C SER A 76 6.28 9.39 1.82
N SER A 77 6.88 9.16 0.66
CA SER A 77 6.84 10.05 -0.49
C SER A 77 6.76 9.23 -1.77
N ASP A 78 6.66 9.89 -2.92
CA ASP A 78 6.60 9.20 -4.21
C ASP A 78 7.88 8.45 -4.55
N ASP A 79 9.01 8.87 -3.97
CA ASP A 79 10.33 8.30 -4.27
C ASP A 79 10.95 7.51 -3.11
N ARG A 80 10.39 7.58 -1.89
CA ARG A 80 11.02 6.96 -0.72
C ARG A 80 10.03 6.56 0.35
N PHE A 81 10.30 5.40 0.97
CA PHE A 81 9.74 5.02 2.27
C PHE A 81 10.84 4.97 3.30
N THR A 82 10.56 5.44 4.50
CA THR A 82 11.43 5.24 5.67
C THR A 82 10.65 4.53 6.76
N LEU A 83 11.19 3.42 7.24
CA LEU A 83 10.62 2.63 8.33
C LEU A 83 11.61 2.62 9.49
N ALA A 84 11.12 2.61 10.71
CA ALA A 84 11.98 2.55 11.89
C ALA A 84 11.30 1.76 13.00
N SER A 85 12.07 0.88 13.64
CA SER A 85 11.64 0.14 14.82
C SER A 85 12.84 -0.48 15.51
N GLN A 86 12.88 -0.43 16.83
CA GLN A 86 13.87 -1.13 17.68
C GLN A 86 15.33 -0.92 17.22
N GLY A 87 15.71 0.32 16.90
CA GLY A 87 17.08 0.65 16.50
C GLY A 87 17.43 0.33 15.05
N LEU A 88 16.50 -0.22 14.29
CA LEU A 88 16.67 -0.46 12.85
C LEU A 88 15.94 0.61 12.06
N ILE A 89 16.65 1.25 11.13
CA ILE A 89 16.06 2.19 10.16
C ILE A 89 16.19 1.57 8.77
N VAL A 90 15.10 1.54 8.05
CA VAL A 90 15.04 0.97 6.68
C VAL A 90 14.59 2.07 5.74
N ARG A 91 15.44 2.41 4.78
CA ARG A 91 15.12 3.38 3.72
C ARG A 91 14.96 2.64 2.40
N VAL A 92 13.81 2.81 1.78
CA VAL A 92 13.48 2.17 0.51
C VAL A 92 13.45 3.22 -0.58
N ASP A 93 14.32 3.08 -1.58
CA ASP A 93 14.27 3.89 -2.80
C ASP A 93 13.23 3.27 -3.73
N ARG A 94 12.13 3.97 -3.93
CA ARG A 94 10.99 3.47 -4.72
C ARG A 94 11.26 3.44 -6.23
N GLU A 95 12.27 4.16 -6.70
CA GLU A 95 12.64 4.16 -8.12
C GLU A 95 13.59 3.02 -8.45
N SER A 96 14.68 2.90 -7.69
CA SER A 96 15.73 1.92 -7.98
C SER A 96 15.49 0.55 -7.34
N GLY A 97 14.69 0.49 -6.26
CA GLY A 97 14.52 -0.73 -5.47
C GLY A 97 15.66 -0.98 -4.49
N THR A 98 16.59 -0.03 -4.33
CA THR A 98 17.68 -0.14 -3.37
C THR A 98 17.18 0.12 -1.96
N ILE A 99 17.53 -0.76 -1.02
CA ILE A 99 17.10 -0.67 0.37
C ILE A 99 18.34 -0.50 1.25
N ARG A 100 18.31 0.50 2.12
CA ARG A 100 19.38 0.73 3.09
C ARG A 100 18.91 0.33 4.48
N LEU A 101 19.65 -0.61 5.09
CA LEU A 101 19.44 -1.07 6.45
C LEU A 101 20.46 -0.38 7.34
N THR A 102 20.02 0.40 8.32
CA THR A 102 20.90 1.14 9.24
C THR A 102 20.66 0.68 10.67
N ARG A 103 21.75 0.30 11.34
CA ARG A 103 21.77 0.01 12.79
C ARG A 103 22.89 0.85 13.42
N GLY A 104 22.49 1.78 14.30
CA GLY A 104 23.45 2.71 14.92
C GLY A 104 24.18 3.52 13.88
N THR A 105 25.52 3.39 13.81
CA THR A 105 26.38 4.08 12.84
C THR A 105 26.70 3.25 11.61
N SER A 106 26.28 2.00 11.55
CA SER A 106 26.55 1.08 10.44
C SER A 106 25.36 0.96 9.51
N TYR A 107 25.60 0.89 8.22
CA TYR A 107 24.54 0.65 7.24
C TYR A 107 24.96 -0.36 6.17
N ARG A 108 23.97 -1.00 5.58
CA ARG A 108 24.13 -1.94 4.45
C ARG A 108 23.10 -1.61 3.38
N ASN A 109 23.51 -1.73 2.13
CA ASN A 109 22.61 -1.57 0.99
C ASN A 109 22.26 -2.94 0.40
N VAL A 110 21.00 -3.14 0.09
CA VAL A 110 20.48 -4.36 -0.54
C VAL A 110 19.73 -3.94 -1.80
N LYS A 111 20.04 -4.56 -2.92
CA LYS A 111 19.34 -4.29 -4.17
C LYS A 111 18.18 -5.26 -4.32
N CYS A 112 16.97 -4.73 -4.48
CA CYS A 112 15.75 -5.51 -4.58
C CYS A 112 15.01 -5.17 -5.88
N GLU A 113 14.17 -6.08 -6.35
CA GLU A 113 13.28 -5.84 -7.48
C GLU A 113 11.91 -5.40 -6.97
N LYS A 114 11.43 -4.29 -7.51
CA LYS A 114 10.13 -3.74 -7.18
C LYS A 114 9.05 -4.34 -8.07
N SER A 115 8.00 -4.85 -7.46
CA SER A 115 6.79 -5.30 -8.14
C SER A 115 5.60 -4.50 -7.64
N LYS A 116 4.72 -4.06 -8.55
CA LYS A 116 3.46 -3.41 -8.24
C LYS A 116 2.31 -4.31 -8.63
N PHE A 117 1.38 -4.51 -7.71
CA PHE A 117 0.17 -5.27 -7.95
C PHE A 117 -1.05 -4.35 -7.79
N ARG A 118 -1.95 -4.41 -8.76
CA ARG A 118 -3.27 -3.79 -8.67
C ARG A 118 -4.29 -4.90 -8.50
N MET A 119 -5.06 -4.79 -7.45
CA MET A 119 -6.21 -5.66 -7.24
C MET A 119 -7.51 -4.93 -7.50
#